data_0d6f6e972501c6ee68d28df22136fc92
#
_entry.id   0d6f6e972501c6ee68d28df22136fc92
#
_cell.length_a   1.000
_cell.length_b   1.000
_cell.length_c   1.000
_cell.angle_alpha   90.00
_cell.angle_beta   90.00
_cell.angle_gamma   90.00
#
_symmetry.space_group_name_H-M   'P 1'
#
loop_
_entity.id
_entity.type
_entity.pdbx_description
1 polymer ?
#
loop_
_entity_poly.entity_id
_entity_poly.type
_entity_poly.pdbx_seq_one_letter_code
_entity_poly.pdbx_strand_id
1 'polypeptide(L)'
;MRMNTTATGGRTTSSGTGALLVIAAVCATVFAIFAPTIMPSRANAAEVTYTTWRQVADAIAAQLNQGEQKYADGNTAGASSDFMAAYNTIYVGSNFTTVVHDTLGTDRQANHQRQFQTITSLSYTTGNSAQIAQQVVALNTDLHTAATTLDANTSLDKPDVYARELAAQIKADRKRLDAAKTKNNGKGARTWSEVAKEMGDILDKALAAYEHGDGAKGAGYVNDAYYQYYEKLGFEKNVMNAISGGRVSQVEYLFKESRQAMNNGEPIKQASQYVTDLKAMLVEDAATLDGGAAGKVNPFTAFVTSAFGQAFIILLREGLEAILVVAASIAYLIKTGNKSMTRYIYFGVAAGLAASGILAIVFNALFGGSGPQQEITEGVVALIAMLMLLYTSNWMLSRSSEHAWNAYIKDKTVAAVSKGSLLSLAMLSFLAVFREGAETVIFYQAIFSMVSGSTSGIWWGAACAAVVLVIVFLLIRCTSVNMPIRPFFIVTSVFMAVLVVIFAGGGVHALIEGDAVNGTYLRGVPTSDWLGLYPYAETIATQAAAAIVVITLTAVALIKEARTRRQLAGKTEN
;
A
#
# COMPACT_ATOMS: atom_id res chain seq x y z
N MET A 1 -11.01 0.32 -68.79
CA MET A 1 -9.96 1.22 -68.30
C MET A 1 -9.88 1.09 -66.84
N ARG A 2 -8.76 0.52 -66.30
CA ARG A 2 -8.62 -0.01 -64.96
C ARG A 2 -8.39 1.10 -63.94
N MET A 3 -9.21 1.14 -62.88
CA MET A 3 -8.93 1.93 -61.66
C MET A 3 -8.13 1.07 -60.67
N ASN A 4 -6.92 1.53 -60.37
CA ASN A 4 -6.11 1.02 -59.28
C ASN A 4 -6.48 1.76 -57.99
N THR A 5 -7.01 1.04 -57.00
CA THR A 5 -7.16 1.50 -55.62
C THR A 5 -6.04 0.92 -54.80
N THR A 6 -5.07 1.73 -54.44
CA THR A 6 -4.05 1.42 -53.45
C THR A 6 -4.61 1.70 -52.04
N ALA A 7 -4.87 0.66 -51.30
CA ALA A 7 -5.20 0.74 -49.88
C ALA A 7 -3.90 0.97 -49.07
N THR A 8 -3.75 2.15 -48.49
CA THR A 8 -2.73 2.44 -47.49
C THR A 8 -3.23 1.99 -46.12
N GLY A 9 -2.74 0.83 -45.67
CA GLY A 9 -2.96 0.34 -44.33
C GLY A 9 -2.27 1.22 -43.27
N GLY A 10 -3.06 1.96 -42.52
CA GLY A 10 -2.58 2.71 -41.36
C GLY A 10 -2.16 1.74 -40.24
N ARG A 11 -0.86 1.60 -40.01
CA ARG A 11 -0.32 0.97 -38.80
C ARG A 11 -0.60 1.89 -37.63
N THR A 12 -1.62 1.57 -36.82
CA THR A 12 -1.80 2.11 -35.47
C THR A 12 -0.73 1.50 -34.56
N THR A 13 0.31 2.26 -34.32
CA THR A 13 1.41 1.85 -33.42
C THR A 13 0.93 1.79 -31.97
N SER A 14 1.02 0.61 -31.40
CA SER A 14 0.76 0.26 -30.00
C SER A 14 1.82 0.86 -29.07
N SER A 15 1.78 2.17 -28.83
CA SER A 15 2.72 2.81 -27.87
C SER A 15 2.23 2.78 -26.42
N GLY A 16 0.99 2.34 -26.19
CA GLY A 16 0.45 2.14 -24.84
C GLY A 16 0.86 0.80 -24.21
N THR A 17 1.14 -0.20 -25.05
CA THR A 17 1.55 -1.54 -24.58
C THR A 17 2.95 -1.57 -23.97
N GLY A 18 3.88 -0.75 -24.42
CA GLY A 18 5.23 -0.68 -23.86
C GLY A 18 5.28 -0.11 -22.45
N ALA A 19 4.54 0.97 -22.18
CA ALA A 19 4.45 1.55 -20.84
C ALA A 19 3.71 0.63 -19.87
N LEU A 20 2.63 -0.03 -20.33
CA LEU A 20 1.90 -1.03 -19.55
C LEU A 20 2.77 -2.26 -19.24
N LEU A 21 3.63 -2.71 -20.15
CA LEU A 21 4.55 -3.81 -19.93
C LEU A 21 5.67 -3.45 -18.93
N VAL A 22 6.19 -2.23 -18.96
CA VAL A 22 7.18 -1.76 -17.99
C VAL A 22 6.55 -1.61 -16.60
N ILE A 23 5.35 -1.04 -16.51
CA ILE A 23 4.59 -0.93 -15.25
C ILE A 23 4.24 -2.32 -14.73
N ALA A 24 3.78 -3.23 -15.59
CA ALA A 24 3.50 -4.62 -15.22
C ALA A 24 4.77 -5.37 -14.79
N ALA A 25 5.91 -5.13 -15.42
CA ALA A 25 7.19 -5.73 -15.04
C ALA A 25 7.68 -5.17 -13.69
N VAL A 26 7.54 -3.86 -13.43
CA VAL A 26 7.86 -3.25 -12.14
C VAL A 26 6.89 -3.73 -11.06
N CYS A 27 5.59 -3.78 -11.35
CA CYS A 27 4.60 -4.35 -10.45
C CYS A 27 4.88 -5.83 -10.15
N ALA A 28 5.25 -6.62 -11.17
CA ALA A 28 5.61 -8.03 -11.00
C ALA A 28 6.90 -8.18 -10.20
N THR A 29 7.88 -7.30 -10.37
CA THR A 29 9.15 -7.34 -9.63
C THR A 29 8.94 -6.94 -8.17
N VAL A 30 8.19 -5.87 -7.91
CA VAL A 30 7.79 -5.45 -6.55
C VAL A 30 6.92 -6.53 -5.91
N PHE A 31 5.96 -7.08 -6.64
CA PHE A 31 5.11 -8.17 -6.15
C PHE A 31 5.89 -9.46 -5.93
N ALA A 32 6.90 -9.78 -6.76
CA ALA A 32 7.76 -10.96 -6.57
C ALA A 32 8.69 -10.83 -5.35
N ILE A 33 9.11 -9.61 -5.01
CA ILE A 33 9.90 -9.34 -3.79
C ILE A 33 9.03 -9.47 -2.54
N PHE A 34 7.74 -9.11 -2.61
CA PHE A 34 6.83 -9.04 -1.47
C PHE A 34 5.74 -10.14 -1.45
N ALA A 35 5.58 -10.94 -2.51
CA ALA A 35 4.57 -11.98 -2.59
C ALA A 35 4.60 -13.04 -1.47
N PRO A 36 5.75 -13.37 -0.85
CA PRO A 36 5.76 -14.34 0.25
C PRO A 36 5.11 -13.85 1.54
N THR A 37 4.89 -12.54 1.70
CA THR A 37 4.50 -11.93 2.98
C THR A 37 3.06 -11.40 3.04
N ILE A 38 2.35 -11.34 1.92
CA ILE A 38 0.96 -10.88 1.91
C ILE A 38 0.04 -12.08 2.17
N MET A 39 -0.34 -12.30 3.42
CA MET A 39 -1.46 -13.19 3.73
C MET A 39 -2.75 -12.60 3.13
N PRO A 40 -3.48 -13.33 2.29
CA PRO A 40 -4.78 -12.86 1.80
C PRO A 40 -5.75 -12.75 2.97
N SER A 41 -6.30 -11.55 3.21
CA SER A 41 -7.46 -11.39 4.06
C SER A 41 -8.58 -12.30 3.52
N ARG A 42 -9.22 -13.05 4.42
CA ARG A 42 -10.34 -13.94 4.11
C ARG A 42 -11.41 -13.21 3.31
N ALA A 43 -11.40 -13.38 1.98
CA ALA A 43 -12.59 -13.14 1.20
C ALA A 43 -13.63 -14.22 1.58
N ASN A 44 -14.88 -13.83 1.84
CA ASN A 44 -16.00 -14.73 2.10
C ASN A 44 -16.23 -15.69 0.91
N ALA A 45 -15.45 -16.78 0.85
CA ALA A 45 -15.85 -17.98 0.16
C ALA A 45 -16.83 -18.71 1.08
N ALA A 46 -17.90 -19.25 0.55
CA ALA A 46 -18.83 -20.10 1.31
C ALA A 46 -18.02 -21.07 2.17
N GLU A 47 -18.26 -21.05 3.47
CA GLU A 47 -17.47 -21.76 4.47
C GLU A 47 -17.62 -23.27 4.22
N VAL A 48 -16.65 -23.86 3.52
CA VAL A 48 -16.63 -25.32 3.32
C VAL A 48 -16.24 -25.91 4.68
N THR A 49 -17.23 -26.54 5.33
CA THR A 49 -17.04 -27.12 6.66
C THR A 49 -16.52 -28.54 6.50
N TYR A 50 -15.30 -28.77 6.96
CA TYR A 50 -14.68 -30.11 7.02
C TYR A 50 -14.96 -30.76 8.37
N THR A 51 -15.39 -32.00 8.40
CA THR A 51 -15.67 -32.76 9.62
C THR A 51 -14.56 -33.76 10.00
N THR A 52 -13.58 -33.99 9.11
CA THR A 52 -12.39 -34.82 9.34
C THR A 52 -11.17 -34.18 8.68
N TRP A 53 -9.99 -34.43 9.21
CA TRP A 53 -8.73 -33.98 8.62
C TRP A 53 -8.47 -34.64 7.27
N ARG A 54 -8.98 -35.85 7.08
CA ARG A 54 -8.96 -36.52 5.78
C ARG A 54 -9.73 -35.75 4.71
N GLN A 55 -10.89 -35.20 5.02
CA GLN A 55 -11.64 -34.36 4.07
C GLN A 55 -10.86 -33.11 3.66
N VAL A 56 -10.07 -32.54 4.57
CA VAL A 56 -9.17 -31.43 4.23
C VAL A 56 -8.11 -31.89 3.25
N ALA A 57 -7.44 -33.02 3.51
CA ALA A 57 -6.44 -33.60 2.62
C ALA A 57 -7.04 -33.96 1.24
N ASP A 58 -8.26 -34.52 1.20
CA ASP A 58 -9.00 -34.81 -0.05
C ASP A 58 -9.24 -33.53 -0.86
N ALA A 59 -9.65 -32.45 -0.21
CA ALA A 59 -9.87 -31.16 -0.87
C ALA A 59 -8.57 -30.55 -1.42
N ILE A 60 -7.46 -30.65 -0.67
CA ILE A 60 -6.15 -30.21 -1.15
C ILE A 60 -5.72 -31.05 -2.36
N ALA A 61 -5.86 -32.38 -2.27
CA ALA A 61 -5.50 -33.29 -3.36
C ALA A 61 -6.33 -33.01 -4.63
N ALA A 62 -7.63 -32.76 -4.48
CA ALA A 62 -8.50 -32.40 -5.62
C ALA A 62 -8.03 -31.12 -6.32
N GLN A 63 -7.65 -30.09 -5.55
CA GLN A 63 -7.15 -28.83 -6.09
C GLN A 63 -5.76 -28.98 -6.75
N LEU A 64 -4.88 -29.78 -6.17
CA LEU A 64 -3.56 -30.11 -6.76
C LEU A 64 -3.72 -30.86 -8.08
N ASN A 65 -4.60 -31.88 -8.13
CA ASN A 65 -4.88 -32.65 -9.34
C ASN A 65 -5.50 -31.77 -10.45
N GLN A 66 -6.35 -30.81 -10.08
CA GLN A 66 -6.89 -29.85 -11.03
C GLN A 66 -5.78 -28.97 -11.64
N GLY A 67 -4.84 -28.49 -10.81
CA GLY A 67 -3.68 -27.75 -11.27
C GLY A 67 -2.78 -28.58 -12.19
N GLU A 68 -2.52 -29.85 -11.86
CA GLU A 68 -1.76 -30.79 -12.70
C GLU A 68 -2.41 -30.95 -14.07
N GLN A 69 -3.72 -31.15 -14.12
CA GLN A 69 -4.46 -31.29 -15.38
C GLN A 69 -4.36 -30.01 -16.24
N LYS A 70 -4.58 -28.83 -15.64
CA LYS A 70 -4.42 -27.56 -16.36
C LYS A 70 -3.01 -27.37 -16.90
N TYR A 71 -1.99 -27.80 -16.16
CA TYR A 71 -0.61 -27.76 -16.62
C TYR A 71 -0.38 -28.68 -17.83
N ALA A 72 -0.92 -29.91 -17.77
CA ALA A 72 -0.86 -30.85 -18.89
C ALA A 72 -1.54 -30.32 -20.16
N ASP A 73 -2.63 -29.56 -19.98
CA ASP A 73 -3.38 -28.88 -21.05
C ASP A 73 -2.66 -27.59 -21.56
N GLY A 74 -1.48 -27.27 -21.05
CA GLY A 74 -0.68 -26.11 -21.44
C GLY A 74 -1.07 -24.78 -20.77
N ASN A 75 -2.03 -24.80 -19.85
CA ASN A 75 -2.46 -23.62 -19.08
C ASN A 75 -1.61 -23.47 -17.80
N THR A 76 -0.37 -23.03 -17.94
CA THR A 76 0.59 -22.87 -16.83
C THR A 76 0.13 -21.83 -15.80
N ALA A 77 -0.49 -20.72 -16.22
CA ALA A 77 -1.01 -19.70 -15.32
C ALA A 77 -2.20 -20.22 -14.48
N GLY A 78 -3.13 -20.96 -15.09
CA GLY A 78 -4.23 -21.59 -14.38
C GLY A 78 -3.76 -22.67 -13.41
N ALA A 79 -2.76 -23.45 -13.79
CA ALA A 79 -2.13 -24.47 -12.94
C ALA A 79 -1.47 -23.83 -11.70
N SER A 80 -0.66 -22.79 -11.90
CA SER A 80 -0.01 -22.05 -10.81
C SER A 80 -1.04 -21.47 -9.83
N SER A 81 -2.15 -20.93 -10.34
CA SER A 81 -3.25 -20.42 -9.52
C SER A 81 -3.88 -21.54 -8.66
N ASP A 82 -4.09 -22.73 -9.22
CA ASP A 82 -4.67 -23.85 -8.48
C ASP A 82 -3.70 -24.39 -7.41
N PHE A 83 -2.41 -24.48 -7.70
CA PHE A 83 -1.39 -24.89 -6.71
C PHE A 83 -1.29 -23.89 -5.55
N MET A 84 -1.33 -22.59 -5.86
CA MET A 84 -1.39 -21.54 -4.81
C MET A 84 -2.70 -21.59 -4.02
N ALA A 85 -3.84 -21.89 -4.66
CA ALA A 85 -5.12 -22.06 -3.97
C ALA A 85 -5.10 -23.29 -3.05
N ALA A 86 -4.54 -24.41 -3.48
CA ALA A 86 -4.36 -25.62 -2.66
C ALA A 86 -3.57 -25.29 -1.38
N TYR A 87 -2.51 -24.51 -1.50
CA TYR A 87 -1.71 -24.10 -0.35
C TYR A 87 -2.42 -23.04 0.51
N ASN A 88 -2.71 -21.87 -0.05
CA ASN A 88 -3.17 -20.73 0.73
C ASN A 88 -4.62 -20.88 1.22
N THR A 89 -5.53 -21.32 0.34
CA THR A 89 -6.97 -21.35 0.64
C THR A 89 -7.34 -22.61 1.44
N ILE A 90 -6.75 -23.76 1.12
CA ILE A 90 -7.15 -25.02 1.76
C ILE A 90 -6.16 -25.40 2.85
N TYR A 91 -4.87 -25.62 2.55
CA TYR A 91 -3.86 -26.11 3.53
C TYR A 91 -3.67 -25.12 4.70
N VAL A 92 -3.50 -23.83 4.41
CA VAL A 92 -3.38 -22.78 5.43
C VAL A 92 -4.75 -22.37 5.96
N GLY A 93 -5.72 -22.13 5.09
CA GLY A 93 -7.06 -21.63 5.45
C GLY A 93 -7.88 -22.57 6.31
N SER A 94 -7.68 -23.88 6.22
CA SER A 94 -8.32 -24.89 7.10
C SER A 94 -7.59 -25.12 8.43
N ASN A 95 -6.49 -24.41 8.68
CA ASN A 95 -5.58 -24.65 9.80
C ASN A 95 -4.82 -25.99 9.76
N PHE A 96 -4.84 -26.73 8.63
CA PHE A 96 -4.15 -28.01 8.53
C PHE A 96 -2.63 -27.84 8.76
N THR A 97 -2.03 -26.76 8.27
CA THR A 97 -0.62 -26.42 8.52
C THR A 97 -0.30 -26.28 10.01
N THR A 98 -1.14 -25.57 10.77
CA THR A 98 -0.97 -25.35 12.20
C THR A 98 -1.09 -26.65 12.99
N VAL A 99 -2.10 -27.44 12.68
CA VAL A 99 -2.35 -28.72 13.37
C VAL A 99 -1.23 -29.74 13.05
N VAL A 100 -0.73 -29.78 11.81
CA VAL A 100 0.44 -30.60 11.47
C VAL A 100 1.67 -30.16 12.24
N HIS A 101 1.92 -28.84 12.30
CA HIS A 101 3.05 -28.29 13.08
C HIS A 101 2.97 -28.70 14.55
N ASP A 102 1.82 -28.48 15.19
CA ASP A 102 1.64 -28.64 16.64
C ASP A 102 1.54 -30.11 17.06
N THR A 103 1.01 -30.98 16.17
CA THR A 103 0.75 -32.40 16.51
C THR A 103 1.79 -33.34 15.92
N LEU A 104 2.28 -33.08 14.71
CA LEU A 104 3.20 -33.97 13.99
C LEU A 104 4.64 -33.42 13.89
N GLY A 105 4.84 -32.16 14.30
CA GLY A 105 6.14 -31.51 14.39
C GLY A 105 6.49 -30.61 13.22
N THR A 106 7.41 -29.67 13.50
CA THR A 106 7.89 -28.63 12.58
C THR A 106 8.46 -29.18 11.30
N ASP A 107 9.21 -30.30 11.37
CA ASP A 107 9.87 -30.89 10.20
C ASP A 107 8.88 -31.37 9.15
N ARG A 108 7.76 -31.95 9.59
CA ARG A 108 6.72 -32.42 8.67
C ARG A 108 5.99 -31.27 8.01
N GLN A 109 5.65 -30.25 8.77
CA GLN A 109 5.05 -29.03 8.24
C GLN A 109 5.98 -28.34 7.22
N ALA A 110 7.27 -28.20 7.56
CA ALA A 110 8.28 -27.63 6.65
C ALA A 110 8.47 -28.46 5.38
N ASN A 111 8.35 -29.82 5.47
CA ASN A 111 8.39 -30.68 4.30
C ASN A 111 7.22 -30.42 3.35
N HIS A 112 5.98 -30.36 3.87
CA HIS A 112 4.80 -30.01 3.08
C HIS A 112 4.99 -28.66 2.38
N GLN A 113 5.46 -27.64 3.10
CA GLN A 113 5.68 -26.32 2.55
C GLN A 113 6.69 -26.33 1.40
N ARG A 114 7.82 -27.04 1.55
CA ARG A 114 8.81 -27.19 0.46
C ARG A 114 8.23 -27.89 -0.76
N GLN A 115 7.39 -28.92 -0.58
CA GLN A 115 6.76 -29.62 -1.68
C GLN A 115 5.77 -28.73 -2.44
N PHE A 116 4.93 -27.96 -1.76
CA PHE A 116 4.06 -26.94 -2.38
C PHE A 116 4.87 -25.90 -3.16
N GLN A 117 5.95 -25.38 -2.58
CA GLN A 117 6.84 -24.42 -3.25
C GLN A 117 7.48 -25.02 -4.51
N THR A 118 7.92 -26.27 -4.44
CA THR A 118 8.51 -26.97 -5.59
C THR A 118 7.50 -27.13 -6.72
N ILE A 119 6.28 -27.59 -6.44
CA ILE A 119 5.22 -27.75 -7.43
C ILE A 119 4.89 -26.39 -8.07
N THR A 120 4.71 -25.36 -7.25
CA THR A 120 4.40 -24.01 -7.73
C THR A 120 5.53 -23.46 -8.60
N SER A 121 6.79 -23.63 -8.21
CA SER A 121 7.93 -23.15 -9.00
C SER A 121 8.09 -23.87 -10.34
N LEU A 122 7.86 -25.20 -10.38
CA LEU A 122 7.87 -25.98 -11.61
C LEU A 122 6.76 -25.56 -12.58
N SER A 123 5.63 -25.04 -12.06
CA SER A 123 4.49 -24.63 -12.89
C SER A 123 4.73 -23.33 -13.68
N TYR A 124 5.73 -22.51 -13.31
CA TYR A 124 6.04 -21.27 -14.04
C TYR A 124 6.74 -21.48 -15.39
N THR A 125 7.30 -22.67 -15.62
CA THR A 125 7.98 -23.01 -16.87
C THR A 125 7.32 -24.21 -17.53
N THR A 126 7.35 -24.29 -18.85
CA THR A 126 6.80 -25.42 -19.61
C THR A 126 7.76 -26.62 -19.61
N GLY A 127 7.24 -27.81 -19.83
CA GLY A 127 8.03 -29.04 -19.97
C GLY A 127 8.21 -29.87 -18.69
N ASN A 128 7.61 -29.47 -17.58
CA ASN A 128 7.78 -30.11 -16.27
C ASN A 128 6.64 -31.10 -15.90
N SER A 129 5.77 -31.50 -16.83
CA SER A 129 4.56 -32.32 -16.53
C SER A 129 4.86 -33.56 -15.70
N ALA A 130 5.90 -34.33 -16.08
CA ALA A 130 6.25 -35.55 -15.35
C ALA A 130 6.78 -35.26 -13.92
N GLN A 131 7.54 -34.18 -13.75
CA GLN A 131 8.02 -33.75 -12.42
C GLN A 131 6.89 -33.25 -11.53
N ILE A 132 6.00 -32.44 -12.07
CA ILE A 132 4.81 -31.95 -11.34
C ILE A 132 3.95 -33.14 -10.91
N ALA A 133 3.62 -34.06 -11.82
CA ALA A 133 2.84 -35.27 -11.50
C ALA A 133 3.48 -36.08 -10.35
N GLN A 134 4.79 -36.29 -10.41
CA GLN A 134 5.53 -36.99 -9.36
C GLN A 134 5.45 -36.26 -8.00
N GLN A 135 5.62 -34.94 -8.00
CA GLN A 135 5.58 -34.14 -6.78
C GLN A 135 4.16 -34.06 -6.20
N VAL A 136 3.12 -33.95 -7.05
CA VAL A 136 1.71 -33.94 -6.64
C VAL A 136 1.35 -35.27 -5.98
N VAL A 137 1.74 -36.41 -6.56
CA VAL A 137 1.50 -37.75 -5.98
C VAL A 137 2.22 -37.89 -4.62
N ALA A 138 3.49 -37.46 -4.55
CA ALA A 138 4.25 -37.52 -3.30
C ALA A 138 3.62 -36.67 -2.20
N LEU A 139 3.25 -35.43 -2.50
CA LEU A 139 2.60 -34.52 -1.54
C LEU A 139 1.23 -35.04 -1.11
N ASN A 140 0.38 -35.50 -2.05
CA ASN A 140 -0.91 -36.08 -1.73
C ASN A 140 -0.78 -37.28 -0.78
N THR A 141 0.19 -38.15 -0.99
CA THR A 141 0.45 -39.31 -0.13
C THR A 141 0.85 -38.87 1.29
N ASP A 142 1.69 -37.87 1.41
CA ASP A 142 2.15 -37.35 2.72
C ASP A 142 1.01 -36.63 3.46
N LEU A 143 0.22 -35.82 2.76
CA LEU A 143 -0.97 -35.14 3.31
C LEU A 143 -2.01 -36.14 3.84
N HIS A 144 -2.32 -37.19 3.08
CA HIS A 144 -3.26 -38.24 3.53
C HIS A 144 -2.72 -39.04 4.71
N THR A 145 -1.42 -39.30 4.73
CA THR A 145 -0.78 -39.97 5.87
C THR A 145 -0.84 -39.09 7.13
N ALA A 146 -0.57 -37.79 6.97
CA ALA A 146 -0.70 -36.82 8.05
C ALA A 146 -2.17 -36.75 8.55
N ALA A 147 -3.12 -36.58 7.64
CA ALA A 147 -4.54 -36.51 7.96
C ALA A 147 -5.05 -37.75 8.70
N THR A 148 -4.62 -38.94 8.27
CA THR A 148 -4.99 -40.19 8.94
C THR A 148 -4.46 -40.24 10.38
N THR A 149 -3.23 -39.77 10.60
CA THR A 149 -2.63 -39.70 11.93
C THR A 149 -3.37 -38.68 12.82
N LEU A 150 -3.77 -37.54 12.25
CA LEU A 150 -4.54 -36.49 12.94
C LEU A 150 -5.95 -36.99 13.31
N ASP A 151 -6.65 -37.66 12.39
CA ASP A 151 -7.98 -38.22 12.63
C ASP A 151 -7.97 -39.38 13.66
N ALA A 152 -6.85 -40.09 13.80
CA ALA A 152 -6.66 -41.13 14.81
C ALA A 152 -6.36 -40.57 16.21
N ASN A 153 -5.98 -39.29 16.31
CA ASN A 153 -5.70 -38.64 17.58
C ASN A 153 -7.02 -38.20 18.27
N THR A 154 -7.45 -38.96 19.25
CA THR A 154 -8.71 -38.72 19.99
C THR A 154 -8.69 -37.45 20.87
N SER A 155 -7.52 -36.89 21.13
CA SER A 155 -7.37 -35.64 21.89
C SER A 155 -7.38 -34.39 20.99
N LEU A 156 -7.38 -34.58 19.66
CA LEU A 156 -7.42 -33.50 18.70
C LEU A 156 -8.84 -33.26 18.20
N ASP A 157 -9.27 -32.01 18.24
CA ASP A 157 -10.58 -31.62 17.73
C ASP A 157 -10.69 -31.79 16.21
N LYS A 158 -11.91 -32.01 15.76
CA LYS A 158 -12.26 -32.02 14.33
C LYS A 158 -12.02 -30.64 13.71
N PRO A 159 -11.73 -30.55 12.38
CA PRO A 159 -11.37 -29.29 11.74
C PRO A 159 -12.35 -28.13 12.00
N ASP A 160 -13.65 -28.39 11.99
CA ASP A 160 -14.68 -27.38 12.22
C ASP A 160 -14.73 -26.90 13.69
N VAL A 161 -14.48 -27.78 14.65
CA VAL A 161 -14.40 -27.47 16.08
C VAL A 161 -13.10 -26.71 16.34
N TYR A 162 -11.98 -27.25 15.88
CA TYR A 162 -10.65 -26.63 16.01
C TYR A 162 -10.64 -25.19 15.47
N ALA A 163 -11.18 -24.98 14.28
CA ALA A 163 -11.23 -23.63 13.68
C ALA A 163 -12.06 -22.64 14.51
N ARG A 164 -13.19 -23.09 15.08
CA ARG A 164 -14.03 -22.25 15.94
C ARG A 164 -13.35 -21.93 17.28
N GLU A 165 -12.72 -22.91 17.89
CA GLU A 165 -12.01 -22.72 19.17
C GLU A 165 -10.79 -21.82 19.00
N LEU A 166 -9.98 -22.04 17.96
CA LEU A 166 -8.85 -21.18 17.64
C LEU A 166 -9.30 -19.73 17.36
N ALA A 167 -10.37 -19.53 16.61
CA ALA A 167 -10.93 -18.21 16.34
C ALA A 167 -11.45 -17.54 17.63
N ALA A 168 -12.06 -18.31 18.55
CA ALA A 168 -12.51 -17.83 19.84
C ALA A 168 -11.31 -17.46 20.76
N GLN A 169 -10.26 -18.28 20.77
CA GLN A 169 -9.02 -18.00 21.49
C GLN A 169 -8.35 -16.73 20.97
N ILE A 170 -8.14 -16.61 19.65
CA ILE A 170 -7.57 -15.40 19.02
C ILE A 170 -8.39 -14.17 19.40
N LYS A 171 -9.72 -14.26 19.37
CA LYS A 171 -10.61 -13.15 19.75
C LYS A 171 -10.50 -12.81 21.24
N ALA A 172 -10.40 -13.80 22.11
CA ALA A 172 -10.24 -13.61 23.54
C ALA A 172 -8.86 -12.99 23.86
N ASP A 173 -7.79 -13.49 23.24
CA ASP A 173 -6.44 -12.98 23.41
C ASP A 173 -6.32 -11.54 22.88
N ARG A 174 -6.90 -11.25 21.71
CA ARG A 174 -6.99 -9.87 21.18
C ARG A 174 -7.72 -8.96 22.16
N LYS A 175 -8.87 -9.40 22.71
CA LYS A 175 -9.61 -8.61 23.70
C LYS A 175 -8.80 -8.40 24.98
N ARG A 176 -8.05 -9.41 25.43
CA ARG A 176 -7.15 -9.32 26.60
C ARG A 176 -5.99 -8.36 26.33
N LEU A 177 -5.36 -8.46 25.18
CA LEU A 177 -4.28 -7.56 24.76
C LEU A 177 -4.79 -6.11 24.59
N ASP A 178 -5.96 -5.91 23.99
CA ASP A 178 -6.56 -4.57 23.85
C ASP A 178 -6.98 -3.97 25.21
N ALA A 179 -7.41 -4.80 26.17
CA ALA A 179 -7.71 -4.34 27.52
C ALA A 179 -6.43 -4.02 28.34
N ALA A 180 -5.32 -4.68 28.03
CA ALA A 180 -4.02 -4.46 28.66
C ALA A 180 -3.23 -3.30 28.05
N LYS A 181 -3.65 -2.78 26.88
CA LYS A 181 -3.00 -1.62 26.22
C LYS A 181 -3.05 -0.40 27.13
N THR A 182 -1.90 0.17 27.39
CA THR A 182 -1.78 1.45 28.11
C THR A 182 -2.43 2.55 27.27
N LYS A 183 -3.58 3.06 27.72
CA LYS A 183 -4.24 4.21 27.06
C LYS A 183 -3.49 5.48 27.39
N ASN A 184 -2.71 5.98 26.47
CA ASN A 184 -2.03 7.26 26.62
C ASN A 184 -2.96 8.39 26.16
N ASN A 185 -3.26 9.33 27.07
CA ASN A 185 -4.14 10.47 26.82
C ASN A 185 -3.40 11.71 26.27
N GLY A 186 -2.22 11.53 25.67
CA GLY A 186 -1.35 12.60 25.17
C GLY A 186 -0.29 13.03 26.20
N LYS A 187 0.67 13.87 25.76
CA LYS A 187 1.79 14.33 26.59
C LYS A 187 1.32 15.16 27.79
N GLY A 188 0.33 15.99 27.61
CA GLY A 188 -0.15 16.90 28.67
C GLY A 188 0.96 17.85 29.14
N ALA A 189 1.05 18.07 30.44
CA ALA A 189 2.05 18.93 31.08
C ALA A 189 3.38 18.18 31.38
N ARG A 190 3.51 16.89 31.06
CA ARG A 190 4.72 16.09 31.31
C ARG A 190 5.93 16.66 30.58
N THR A 191 7.09 16.62 31.22
CA THR A 191 8.39 16.86 30.55
C THR A 191 8.75 15.67 29.66
N TRP A 192 9.72 15.85 28.75
CA TRP A 192 10.22 14.74 27.95
C TRP A 192 10.97 13.72 28.81
N SER A 193 11.62 14.18 29.86
CA SER A 193 12.28 13.30 30.85
C SER A 193 11.28 12.41 31.60
N GLU A 194 10.09 12.91 31.92
CA GLU A 194 9.03 12.10 32.51
C GLU A 194 8.50 11.06 31.52
N VAL A 195 8.32 11.44 30.24
CA VAL A 195 7.91 10.52 29.18
C VAL A 195 8.96 9.43 28.95
N ALA A 196 10.25 9.79 28.90
CA ALA A 196 11.35 8.83 28.76
C ALA A 196 11.42 7.86 29.94
N LYS A 197 11.16 8.34 31.15
CA LYS A 197 11.08 7.48 32.34
C LYS A 197 9.93 6.49 32.24
N GLU A 198 8.74 6.93 31.84
CA GLU A 198 7.58 6.03 31.64
C GLU A 198 7.90 4.95 30.59
N MET A 199 8.54 5.31 29.47
CA MET A 199 9.02 4.34 28.47
C MET A 199 10.02 3.35 29.09
N GLY A 200 10.96 3.84 29.89
CA GLY A 200 11.93 3.01 30.62
C GLY A 200 11.26 2.00 31.55
N ASP A 201 10.24 2.43 32.29
CA ASP A 201 9.48 1.55 33.20
C ASP A 201 8.70 0.46 32.42
N ILE A 202 8.24 0.76 31.20
CA ILE A 202 7.58 -0.21 30.32
C ILE A 202 8.60 -1.20 29.76
N LEU A 203 9.78 -0.72 29.34
CA LEU A 203 10.87 -1.56 28.85
C LEU A 203 11.43 -2.49 29.93
N ASP A 204 11.43 -2.08 31.20
CA ASP A 204 11.77 -2.97 32.32
C ASP A 204 10.74 -4.09 32.49
N LYS A 205 9.44 -3.79 32.30
CA LYS A 205 8.40 -4.83 32.29
C LYS A 205 8.57 -5.77 31.09
N ALA A 206 9.07 -5.27 29.95
CA ALA A 206 9.37 -6.11 28.80
C ALA A 206 10.46 -7.13 29.12
N LEU A 207 11.57 -6.69 29.71
CA LEU A 207 12.65 -7.60 30.14
C LEU A 207 12.17 -8.61 31.19
N ALA A 208 11.43 -8.16 32.21
CA ALA A 208 10.89 -9.06 33.23
C ALA A 208 9.96 -10.13 32.62
N ALA A 209 9.10 -9.78 31.67
CA ALA A 209 8.26 -10.75 30.98
C ALA A 209 9.10 -11.76 30.18
N TYR A 210 10.14 -11.27 29.49
CA TYR A 210 11.04 -12.12 28.72
C TYR A 210 11.86 -13.07 29.61
N GLU A 211 12.37 -12.60 30.76
CA GLU A 211 13.07 -13.42 31.76
C GLU A 211 12.19 -14.55 32.31
N HIS A 212 10.89 -14.34 32.39
CA HIS A 212 9.90 -15.36 32.78
C HIS A 212 9.47 -16.28 31.63
N GLY A 213 10.12 -16.19 30.43
CA GLY A 213 9.85 -17.04 29.28
C GLY A 213 8.68 -16.57 28.39
N ASP A 214 8.11 -15.39 28.64
CA ASP A 214 7.01 -14.83 27.84
C ASP A 214 7.55 -13.76 26.87
N GLY A 215 8.23 -14.23 25.80
CA GLY A 215 8.83 -13.36 24.80
C GLY A 215 7.80 -12.52 24.03
N ALA A 216 6.64 -13.09 23.72
CA ALA A 216 5.56 -12.38 23.03
C ALA A 216 5.01 -11.22 23.87
N LYS A 217 4.87 -11.40 25.17
CA LYS A 217 4.46 -10.35 26.09
C LYS A 217 5.54 -9.29 26.27
N GLY A 218 6.81 -9.71 26.34
CA GLY A 218 7.95 -8.80 26.36
C GLY A 218 7.97 -7.91 25.13
N ALA A 219 7.88 -8.49 23.92
CA ALA A 219 7.79 -7.76 22.67
C ALA A 219 6.55 -6.83 22.61
N GLY A 220 5.43 -7.24 23.20
CA GLY A 220 4.23 -6.41 23.35
C GLY A 220 4.47 -5.14 24.16
N TYR A 221 5.22 -5.22 25.26
CA TYR A 221 5.61 -4.04 26.03
C TYR A 221 6.58 -3.13 25.27
N VAL A 222 7.51 -3.69 24.50
CA VAL A 222 8.38 -2.88 23.62
C VAL A 222 7.53 -2.11 22.58
N ASN A 223 6.54 -2.75 21.97
CA ASN A 223 5.58 -2.11 21.08
C ASN A 223 4.77 -1.00 21.79
N ASP A 224 4.34 -1.21 23.02
CA ASP A 224 3.61 -0.17 23.78
C ASP A 224 4.51 1.06 24.03
N ALA A 225 5.78 0.87 24.40
CA ALA A 225 6.73 1.97 24.58
C ALA A 225 6.96 2.73 23.26
N TYR A 226 7.09 2.02 22.13
CA TYR A 226 7.27 2.63 20.82
C TYR A 226 6.01 3.36 20.37
N TYR A 227 4.92 2.64 20.09
CA TYR A 227 3.73 3.20 19.44
C TYR A 227 2.93 4.15 20.34
N GLN A 228 2.85 3.93 21.66
CA GLN A 228 2.02 4.76 22.54
C GLN A 228 2.77 5.95 23.14
N TYR A 229 4.10 5.93 23.14
CA TYR A 229 4.91 6.97 23.77
C TYR A 229 5.89 7.62 22.80
N TYR A 230 6.78 6.87 22.19
CA TYR A 230 7.81 7.43 21.31
C TYR A 230 7.20 8.12 20.10
N GLU A 231 6.35 7.41 19.38
CA GLU A 231 5.67 7.89 18.17
C GLU A 231 4.47 8.81 18.51
N LYS A 232 3.44 8.26 19.16
CA LYS A 232 2.16 8.96 19.38
C LYS A 232 2.24 10.25 20.17
N LEU A 233 3.18 10.38 21.12
CA LEU A 233 3.38 11.63 21.85
C LEU A 233 4.25 12.63 21.08
N GLY A 234 4.80 12.22 19.94
CA GLY A 234 5.67 13.03 19.11
C GLY A 234 7.08 13.19 19.67
N PHE A 235 7.56 12.24 20.50
CA PHE A 235 8.93 12.23 21.00
C PHE A 235 9.90 12.12 19.83
N GLU A 236 9.69 11.14 18.95
CA GLU A 236 10.41 10.91 17.70
C GLU A 236 10.56 12.18 16.87
N LYS A 237 9.42 12.84 16.55
CA LYS A 237 9.41 14.06 15.75
C LYS A 237 10.20 15.20 16.39
N ASN A 238 10.18 15.30 17.72
CA ASN A 238 10.99 16.30 18.42
C ASN A 238 12.47 15.94 18.39
N VAL A 239 12.85 14.66 18.54
CA VAL A 239 14.23 14.18 18.37
C VAL A 239 14.73 14.46 16.95
N MET A 240 13.91 14.15 15.93
CA MET A 240 14.26 14.42 14.53
C MET A 240 14.56 15.92 14.28
N ASN A 241 13.73 16.80 14.82
CA ASN A 241 13.84 18.23 14.60
C ASN A 241 14.94 18.90 15.46
N ALA A 242 15.12 18.44 16.70
CA ALA A 242 16.00 19.08 17.67
C ALA A 242 17.40 18.47 17.69
N ILE A 243 17.54 17.18 17.38
CA ILE A 243 18.80 16.43 17.42
C ILE A 243 19.23 16.06 15.99
N SER A 244 18.64 14.99 15.43
CA SER A 244 18.87 14.59 14.04
C SER A 244 18.03 13.38 13.64
N GLY A 245 17.80 13.19 12.32
CA GLY A 245 17.23 11.95 11.78
C GLY A 245 18.12 10.72 12.02
N GLY A 246 19.44 10.89 12.07
CA GLY A 246 20.35 9.78 12.41
C GLY A 246 20.17 9.28 13.85
N ARG A 247 19.76 10.14 14.78
CA ARG A 247 19.43 9.75 16.16
C ARG A 247 18.13 8.97 16.22
N VAL A 248 17.10 9.43 15.50
CA VAL A 248 15.83 8.70 15.35
C VAL A 248 16.08 7.28 14.84
N SER A 249 16.84 7.14 13.74
CA SER A 249 17.18 5.83 13.18
C SER A 249 17.83 4.87 14.17
N GLN A 250 18.70 5.38 15.06
CA GLN A 250 19.35 4.55 16.07
C GLN A 250 18.37 4.08 17.14
N VAL A 251 17.46 4.96 17.57
CA VAL A 251 16.43 4.62 18.57
C VAL A 251 15.43 3.60 18.01
N GLU A 252 14.94 3.82 16.78
CA GLU A 252 14.05 2.87 16.07
C GLU A 252 14.70 1.51 15.88
N TYR A 253 15.96 1.49 15.47
CA TYR A 253 16.73 0.26 15.36
C TYR A 253 16.77 -0.50 16.69
N LEU A 254 17.02 0.17 17.82
CA LEU A 254 17.06 -0.47 19.14
C LEU A 254 15.69 -0.95 19.61
N PHE A 255 14.60 -0.22 19.31
CA PHE A 255 13.24 -0.71 19.55
C PHE A 255 12.97 -2.00 18.77
N LYS A 256 13.34 -2.03 17.47
CA LYS A 256 13.17 -3.19 16.61
C LYS A 256 13.99 -4.39 17.11
N GLU A 257 15.29 -4.20 17.37
CA GLU A 257 16.16 -5.29 17.85
C GLU A 257 15.69 -5.82 19.20
N SER A 258 15.26 -4.95 20.15
CA SER A 258 14.70 -5.37 21.42
C SER A 258 13.47 -6.26 21.25
N ARG A 259 12.56 -5.88 20.36
CA ARG A 259 11.35 -6.63 20.03
C ARG A 259 11.67 -7.97 19.37
N GLN A 260 12.53 -7.95 18.36
CA GLN A 260 12.91 -9.16 17.62
C GLN A 260 13.68 -10.16 18.48
N ALA A 261 14.59 -9.69 19.33
CA ALA A 261 15.32 -10.56 20.26
C ALA A 261 14.36 -11.33 21.19
N MET A 262 13.31 -10.66 21.68
CA MET A 262 12.30 -11.30 22.53
C MET A 262 11.40 -12.27 21.75
N ASN A 263 10.99 -11.92 20.54
CA ASN A 263 10.16 -12.79 19.68
C ASN A 263 10.92 -14.04 19.20
N ASN A 264 12.21 -13.89 18.89
CA ASN A 264 13.04 -14.97 18.35
C ASN A 264 13.67 -15.84 19.45
N GLY A 265 13.47 -15.51 20.74
CA GLY A 265 14.06 -16.26 21.84
C GLY A 265 15.57 -16.12 21.94
N GLU A 266 16.13 -14.95 21.58
CA GLU A 266 17.57 -14.70 21.68
C GLU A 266 18.05 -14.70 23.14
N PRO A 267 19.36 -14.87 23.39
CA PRO A 267 19.88 -14.89 24.75
C PRO A 267 19.47 -13.64 25.54
N ILE A 268 18.98 -13.81 26.77
CA ILE A 268 18.52 -12.72 27.66
C ILE A 268 19.55 -11.58 27.76
N LYS A 269 20.84 -11.93 27.78
CA LYS A 269 21.92 -10.94 27.82
C LYS A 269 21.88 -9.98 26.62
N GLN A 270 21.54 -10.47 25.43
CA GLN A 270 21.47 -9.69 24.21
C GLN A 270 20.24 -8.77 24.22
N ALA A 271 19.06 -9.31 24.53
CA ALA A 271 17.85 -8.53 24.68
C ALA A 271 17.99 -7.43 25.75
N SER A 272 18.61 -7.75 26.89
CA SER A 272 18.91 -6.80 27.97
C SER A 272 19.87 -5.69 27.51
N GLN A 273 20.86 -6.01 26.67
CA GLN A 273 21.79 -5.00 26.12
C GLN A 273 21.04 -4.00 25.23
N TYR A 274 20.22 -4.48 24.28
CA TYR A 274 19.44 -3.61 23.42
C TYR A 274 18.51 -2.68 24.22
N VAL A 275 17.80 -3.22 25.20
CA VAL A 275 16.92 -2.42 26.06
C VAL A 275 17.70 -1.40 26.89
N THR A 276 18.87 -1.77 27.40
CA THR A 276 19.72 -0.86 28.20
C THR A 276 20.21 0.30 27.34
N ASP A 277 20.72 0.01 26.15
CA ASP A 277 21.19 1.01 25.21
C ASP A 277 20.04 1.94 24.76
N LEU A 278 18.87 1.37 24.47
CA LEU A 278 17.66 2.11 24.14
C LEU A 278 17.25 3.08 25.27
N LYS A 279 17.17 2.61 26.50
CA LYS A 279 16.83 3.45 27.67
C LYS A 279 17.82 4.59 27.86
N ALA A 280 19.12 4.32 27.71
CA ALA A 280 20.14 5.35 27.81
C ALA A 280 19.95 6.45 26.74
N MET A 281 19.65 6.06 25.50
CA MET A 281 19.39 7.00 24.41
C MET A 281 18.13 7.83 24.65
N LEU A 282 17.03 7.21 25.09
CA LEU A 282 15.79 7.91 25.40
C LEU A 282 15.95 8.97 26.49
N VAL A 283 16.74 8.68 27.53
CA VAL A 283 17.03 9.61 28.64
C VAL A 283 17.89 10.80 28.14
N GLU A 284 18.91 10.52 27.35
CA GLU A 284 19.78 11.57 26.76
C GLU A 284 18.98 12.49 25.84
N ASP A 285 18.14 11.93 24.97
CA ASP A 285 17.30 12.68 24.05
C ASP A 285 16.29 13.54 24.81
N ALA A 286 15.64 12.98 25.82
CA ALA A 286 14.70 13.70 26.67
C ALA A 286 15.34 14.91 27.36
N ALA A 287 16.54 14.74 27.91
CA ALA A 287 17.30 15.83 28.53
C ALA A 287 17.63 16.96 27.53
N THR A 288 17.96 16.59 26.31
CA THR A 288 18.23 17.55 25.22
C THR A 288 16.95 18.31 24.83
N LEU A 289 15.81 17.62 24.73
CA LEU A 289 14.52 18.22 24.40
C LEU A 289 14.01 19.14 25.51
N ASP A 290 14.15 18.76 26.78
CA ASP A 290 13.77 19.58 27.93
C ASP A 290 14.72 20.79 28.11
N GLY A 291 15.95 20.71 27.61
CA GLY A 291 16.92 21.81 27.56
C GLY A 291 16.59 22.90 26.53
N GLY A 292 15.49 22.79 25.80
CA GLY A 292 14.97 23.80 24.87
C GLY A 292 15.65 23.81 23.50
N ALA A 293 16.26 22.69 23.07
CA ALA A 293 16.77 22.53 21.71
C ALA A 293 15.60 22.54 20.71
N ALA A 294 15.34 23.70 20.08
CA ALA A 294 14.37 23.85 19.00
C ALA A 294 15.10 23.86 17.65
N GLY A 295 14.87 22.86 16.81
CA GLY A 295 15.40 22.83 15.45
C GLY A 295 14.81 23.97 14.60
N LYS A 296 15.66 24.71 13.87
CA LYS A 296 15.21 25.72 12.90
C LYS A 296 14.83 25.02 11.59
N VAL A 297 13.55 24.82 11.36
CA VAL A 297 13.04 24.27 10.09
C VAL A 297 12.71 25.42 9.13
N ASN A 298 13.10 25.29 7.85
CA ASN A 298 12.71 26.26 6.82
C ASN A 298 11.18 26.27 6.69
N PRO A 299 10.49 27.44 6.73
CA PRO A 299 9.01 27.51 6.68
C PRO A 299 8.40 26.84 5.47
N PHE A 300 9.04 26.90 4.31
CA PHE A 300 8.55 26.23 3.10
C PHE A 300 8.67 24.70 3.21
N THR A 301 9.80 24.20 3.68
CA THR A 301 9.99 22.76 3.94
C THR A 301 9.00 22.29 4.99
N ALA A 302 8.84 23.03 6.09
CA ALA A 302 7.86 22.72 7.13
C ALA A 302 6.43 22.67 6.59
N PHE A 303 6.05 23.56 5.66
CA PHE A 303 4.74 23.52 5.01
C PHE A 303 4.56 22.26 4.15
N VAL A 304 5.47 22.00 3.21
CA VAL A 304 5.35 20.88 2.25
C VAL A 304 5.40 19.52 2.95
N THR A 305 6.17 19.41 4.04
CA THR A 305 6.29 18.16 4.82
C THR A 305 5.24 18.01 5.90
N SER A 306 4.49 19.09 6.21
CA SER A 306 3.41 19.01 7.20
C SER A 306 2.23 18.21 6.67
N ALA A 307 1.51 17.54 7.56
CA ALA A 307 0.25 16.89 7.26
C ALA A 307 -0.77 17.84 6.60
N PHE A 308 -0.77 19.11 7.03
CA PHE A 308 -1.57 20.17 6.42
C PHE A 308 -1.18 20.40 4.95
N GLY A 309 0.11 20.62 4.69
CA GLY A 309 0.59 20.93 3.34
C GLY A 309 0.38 19.79 2.35
N GLN A 310 0.68 18.56 2.76
CA GLN A 310 0.48 17.38 1.93
C GLN A 310 -1.00 17.18 1.60
N ALA A 311 -1.88 17.21 2.61
CA ALA A 311 -3.32 17.08 2.41
C ALA A 311 -3.88 18.21 1.53
N PHE A 312 -3.44 19.45 1.76
CA PHE A 312 -3.83 20.61 0.96
C PHE A 312 -3.44 20.46 -0.52
N ILE A 313 -2.18 20.11 -0.79
CA ILE A 313 -1.66 20.02 -2.15
C ILE A 313 -2.31 18.88 -2.92
N ILE A 314 -2.48 17.71 -2.28
CA ILE A 314 -3.11 16.55 -2.94
C ILE A 314 -4.57 16.85 -3.27
N LEU A 315 -5.38 17.31 -2.33
CA LEU A 315 -6.79 17.61 -2.60
C LEU A 315 -6.96 18.75 -3.60
N LEU A 316 -6.10 19.78 -3.53
CA LEU A 316 -6.12 20.86 -4.49
C LEU A 316 -5.88 20.34 -5.91
N ARG A 317 -4.90 19.45 -6.07
CA ARG A 317 -4.56 18.84 -7.35
C ARG A 317 -5.71 17.99 -7.89
N GLU A 318 -6.16 16.97 -7.14
CA GLU A 318 -7.20 16.04 -7.61
C GLU A 318 -8.52 16.80 -7.88
N GLY A 319 -8.85 17.75 -7.00
CA GLY A 319 -10.02 18.60 -7.18
C GLY A 319 -9.94 19.49 -8.42
N LEU A 320 -8.76 20.04 -8.76
CA LEU A 320 -8.58 20.80 -10.00
C LEU A 320 -8.74 19.92 -11.24
N GLU A 321 -8.27 18.67 -11.23
CA GLU A 321 -8.49 17.73 -12.34
C GLU A 321 -9.98 17.42 -12.53
N ALA A 322 -10.70 17.14 -11.46
CA ALA A 322 -12.15 16.98 -11.51
C ALA A 322 -12.87 18.23 -12.05
N ILE A 323 -12.50 19.43 -11.57
CA ILE A 323 -13.06 20.70 -12.01
C ILE A 323 -12.81 20.95 -13.49
N LEU A 324 -11.62 20.64 -14.01
CA LEU A 324 -11.29 20.80 -15.43
C LEU A 324 -12.21 19.95 -16.31
N VAL A 325 -12.43 18.68 -15.96
CA VAL A 325 -13.32 17.78 -16.72
C VAL A 325 -14.77 18.26 -16.66
N VAL A 326 -15.26 18.60 -15.46
CA VAL A 326 -16.62 19.06 -15.23
C VAL A 326 -16.88 20.39 -15.93
N ALA A 327 -16.00 21.38 -15.75
CA ALA A 327 -16.14 22.71 -16.34
C ALA A 327 -16.09 22.64 -17.88
N ALA A 328 -15.19 21.86 -18.46
CA ALA A 328 -15.10 21.67 -19.90
C ALA A 328 -16.37 21.01 -20.49
N SER A 329 -16.92 20.00 -19.76
CA SER A 329 -18.18 19.35 -20.16
C SER A 329 -19.38 20.31 -20.09
N ILE A 330 -19.47 21.14 -19.04
CA ILE A 330 -20.50 22.18 -18.92
C ILE A 330 -20.36 23.22 -20.03
N ALA A 331 -19.15 23.72 -20.29
CA ALA A 331 -18.87 24.69 -21.34
C ALA A 331 -19.26 24.15 -22.72
N TYR A 332 -18.97 22.89 -23.02
CA TYR A 332 -19.38 22.24 -24.26
C TYR A 332 -20.90 22.17 -24.40
N LEU A 333 -21.64 21.76 -23.36
CA LEU A 333 -23.11 21.69 -23.41
C LEU A 333 -23.75 23.07 -23.60
N ILE A 334 -23.22 24.11 -22.96
CA ILE A 334 -23.69 25.48 -23.13
C ILE A 334 -23.45 25.95 -24.57
N LYS A 335 -22.25 25.68 -25.13
CA LYS A 335 -21.85 26.09 -26.47
C LYS A 335 -22.63 25.37 -27.58
N THR A 336 -23.11 24.15 -27.31
CA THR A 336 -23.95 23.36 -28.24
C THR A 336 -25.45 23.59 -28.04
N GLY A 337 -25.87 24.56 -27.20
CA GLY A 337 -27.29 24.88 -26.98
C GLY A 337 -28.01 23.96 -25.97
N ASN A 338 -27.32 22.97 -25.39
CA ASN A 338 -27.89 21.96 -24.49
C ASN A 338 -27.80 22.34 -23.01
N LYS A 339 -28.02 23.62 -22.66
CA LYS A 339 -27.89 24.15 -21.30
C LYS A 339 -28.73 23.41 -20.25
N SER A 340 -29.92 22.91 -20.64
CA SER A 340 -30.79 22.14 -19.73
C SER A 340 -30.18 20.80 -19.28
N MET A 341 -29.23 20.26 -20.03
CA MET A 341 -28.56 18.99 -19.70
C MET A 341 -27.47 19.14 -18.64
N THR A 342 -27.04 20.36 -18.28
CA THR A 342 -26.00 20.59 -17.26
C THR A 342 -26.41 20.07 -15.89
N ARG A 343 -27.72 19.99 -15.58
CA ARG A 343 -28.23 19.42 -14.32
C ARG A 343 -27.80 17.97 -14.11
N TYR A 344 -27.66 17.17 -15.17
CA TYR A 344 -27.22 15.79 -15.09
C TYR A 344 -25.72 15.67 -14.78
N ILE A 345 -24.92 16.63 -15.25
CA ILE A 345 -23.51 16.74 -14.86
C ILE A 345 -23.41 17.02 -13.36
N TYR A 346 -24.17 17.98 -12.82
CA TYR A 346 -24.16 18.26 -11.38
C TYR A 346 -24.64 17.07 -10.55
N PHE A 347 -25.65 16.32 -11.04
CA PHE A 347 -26.10 15.10 -10.38
C PHE A 347 -24.97 14.05 -10.35
N GLY A 348 -24.26 13.85 -11.48
CA GLY A 348 -23.11 12.96 -11.55
C GLY A 348 -21.98 13.38 -10.60
N VAL A 349 -21.68 14.68 -10.51
CA VAL A 349 -20.70 15.23 -9.55
C VAL A 349 -21.10 14.89 -8.11
N ALA A 350 -22.34 15.18 -7.71
CA ALA A 350 -22.83 14.90 -6.37
C ALA A 350 -22.77 13.39 -6.03
N ALA A 351 -23.18 12.55 -6.97
CA ALA A 351 -23.10 11.09 -6.83
C ALA A 351 -21.63 10.61 -6.72
N GLY A 352 -20.71 11.19 -7.50
CA GLY A 352 -19.29 10.88 -7.45
C GLY A 352 -18.65 11.24 -6.11
N LEU A 353 -18.95 12.43 -5.58
CA LEU A 353 -18.49 12.86 -4.25
C LEU A 353 -19.06 11.96 -3.14
N ALA A 354 -20.35 11.60 -3.22
CA ALA A 354 -20.97 10.68 -2.24
C ALA A 354 -20.31 9.30 -2.27
N ALA A 355 -20.07 8.75 -3.47
CA ALA A 355 -19.40 7.46 -3.63
C ALA A 355 -17.95 7.49 -3.10
N SER A 356 -17.21 8.59 -3.31
CA SER A 356 -15.86 8.78 -2.76
C SER A 356 -15.88 8.85 -1.23
N GLY A 357 -16.89 9.52 -0.63
CA GLY A 357 -17.09 9.52 0.81
C GLY A 357 -17.39 8.13 1.38
N ILE A 358 -18.23 7.35 0.71
CA ILE A 358 -18.50 5.95 1.08
C ILE A 358 -17.21 5.13 1.01
N LEU A 359 -16.42 5.31 -0.06
CA LEU A 359 -15.14 4.63 -0.22
C LEU A 359 -14.18 4.95 0.93
N ALA A 360 -14.12 6.24 1.37
CA ALA A 360 -13.30 6.65 2.50
C ALA A 360 -13.72 5.97 3.81
N ILE A 361 -15.04 5.85 4.06
CA ILE A 361 -15.57 5.14 5.23
C ILE A 361 -15.19 3.65 5.18
N VAL A 362 -15.34 3.01 4.01
CA VAL A 362 -14.98 1.60 3.82
C VAL A 362 -13.48 1.38 4.05
N PHE A 363 -12.63 2.24 3.50
CA PHE A 363 -11.18 2.17 3.73
C PHE A 363 -10.83 2.30 5.21
N ASN A 364 -11.39 3.31 5.90
CA ASN A 364 -11.14 3.48 7.33
C ASN A 364 -11.63 2.29 8.18
N ALA A 365 -12.74 1.67 7.81
CA ALA A 365 -13.26 0.49 8.50
C ALA A 365 -12.41 -0.78 8.26
N LEU A 366 -11.81 -0.91 7.07
CA LEU A 366 -10.97 -2.05 6.71
C LEU A 366 -9.53 -1.91 7.27
N PHE A 367 -9.00 -0.70 7.31
CA PHE A 367 -7.59 -0.42 7.57
C PHE A 367 -7.34 0.34 8.90
N GLY A 368 -8.37 0.68 9.66
CA GLY A 368 -8.26 1.31 10.98
C GLY A 368 -7.83 0.30 12.04
N GLY A 369 -6.53 0.06 12.17
CA GLY A 369 -5.91 -0.80 13.18
C GLY A 369 -4.98 -0.04 14.12
N SER A 370 -4.23 -0.75 14.99
CA SER A 370 -3.14 -0.21 15.80
C SER A 370 -2.06 -1.26 16.01
N GLY A 371 -0.79 -0.85 16.03
CA GLY A 371 0.37 -1.72 16.24
C GLY A 371 0.92 -2.32 14.92
N PRO A 372 1.75 -3.39 14.96
CA PRO A 372 2.47 -3.91 13.79
C PRO A 372 1.62 -4.24 12.57
N GLN A 373 0.35 -4.63 12.76
CA GLN A 373 -0.59 -4.86 11.65
C GLN A 373 -0.99 -3.55 10.95
N GLN A 374 -1.01 -2.45 11.69
CA GLN A 374 -1.23 -1.12 11.12
C GLN A 374 -0.07 -0.77 10.19
N GLU A 375 1.19 -0.94 10.65
CA GLU A 375 2.39 -0.66 9.84
C GLU A 375 2.41 -1.45 8.52
N ILE A 376 2.08 -2.75 8.58
CA ILE A 376 1.98 -3.57 7.35
C ILE A 376 0.93 -3.00 6.39
N THR A 377 -0.24 -2.61 6.93
CA THR A 377 -1.32 -2.03 6.13
C THR A 377 -0.91 -0.70 5.52
N GLU A 378 -0.23 0.14 6.31
CA GLU A 378 0.31 1.44 5.89
C GLU A 378 1.33 1.27 4.77
N GLY A 379 2.27 0.35 4.93
CA GLY A 379 3.25 0.01 3.91
C GLY A 379 2.61 -0.44 2.60
N VAL A 380 1.62 -1.33 2.66
CA VAL A 380 0.90 -1.81 1.48
C VAL A 380 0.14 -0.67 0.79
N VAL A 381 -0.60 0.16 1.55
CA VAL A 381 -1.35 1.30 0.99
C VAL A 381 -0.41 2.33 0.37
N ALA A 382 0.72 2.64 1.02
CA ALA A 382 1.73 3.55 0.47
C ALA A 382 2.33 3.04 -0.85
N LEU A 383 2.62 1.75 -0.96
CA LEU A 383 3.10 1.14 -2.21
C LEU A 383 2.04 1.13 -3.32
N ILE A 384 0.76 0.90 -2.98
CA ILE A 384 -0.35 1.04 -3.94
C ILE A 384 -0.45 2.50 -4.40
N ALA A 385 -0.41 3.46 -3.48
CA ALA A 385 -0.42 4.88 -3.80
C ALA A 385 0.78 5.27 -4.69
N MET A 386 1.97 4.77 -4.42
CA MET A 386 3.17 4.94 -5.26
C MET A 386 2.93 4.48 -6.70
N LEU A 387 2.35 3.29 -6.89
CA LEU A 387 2.06 2.75 -8.23
C LEU A 387 1.01 3.58 -8.97
N MET A 388 -0.02 4.04 -8.27
CA MET A 388 -1.04 4.92 -8.83
C MET A 388 -0.45 6.27 -9.23
N LEU A 389 0.35 6.89 -8.36
CA LEU A 389 1.05 8.14 -8.66
C LEU A 389 1.98 8.01 -9.86
N LEU A 390 2.72 6.91 -9.97
CA LEU A 390 3.60 6.62 -11.11
C LEU A 390 2.80 6.55 -12.42
N TYR A 391 1.68 5.84 -12.42
CA TYR A 391 0.78 5.75 -13.56
C TYR A 391 0.21 7.11 -13.95
N THR A 392 -0.35 7.84 -12.98
CA THR A 392 -1.02 9.12 -13.19
C THR A 392 -0.03 10.20 -13.64
N SER A 393 1.16 10.29 -13.02
CA SER A 393 2.22 11.22 -13.42
C SER A 393 2.60 11.06 -14.90
N ASN A 394 2.82 9.83 -15.34
CA ASN A 394 3.17 9.54 -16.74
C ASN A 394 2.01 9.83 -17.70
N TRP A 395 0.78 9.51 -17.30
CA TRP A 395 -0.43 9.79 -18.08
C TRP A 395 -0.63 11.31 -18.26
N MET A 396 -0.49 12.09 -17.19
CA MET A 396 -0.62 13.55 -17.23
C MET A 396 0.42 14.22 -18.11
N LEU A 397 1.68 13.83 -17.96
CA LEU A 397 2.76 14.38 -18.76
C LEU A 397 2.51 14.14 -20.26
N SER A 398 1.94 12.99 -20.62
CA SER A 398 1.57 12.68 -22.01
C SER A 398 0.39 13.51 -22.55
N ARG A 399 -0.38 14.15 -21.68
CA ARG A 399 -1.56 14.98 -22.00
C ARG A 399 -1.36 16.48 -21.73
N SER A 400 -0.15 16.90 -21.42
CA SER A 400 0.19 18.28 -21.06
C SER A 400 -0.02 19.30 -22.20
N SER A 401 -0.23 18.88 -23.46
CA SER A 401 -0.57 19.78 -24.55
C SER A 401 -2.06 20.11 -24.58
N GLU A 402 -2.39 21.39 -24.78
CA GLU A 402 -3.79 21.88 -24.87
C GLU A 402 -4.60 21.13 -25.94
N HIS A 403 -3.98 20.82 -27.07
CA HIS A 403 -4.62 20.08 -28.15
C HIS A 403 -4.98 18.66 -27.77
N ALA A 404 -4.09 17.95 -27.06
CA ALA A 404 -4.34 16.59 -26.62
C ALA A 404 -5.44 16.55 -25.52
N TRP A 405 -5.44 17.52 -24.63
CA TRP A 405 -6.46 17.66 -23.61
C TRP A 405 -7.84 18.00 -24.18
N ASN A 406 -7.90 19.03 -25.03
CA ASN A 406 -9.15 19.45 -25.67
C ASN A 406 -9.74 18.34 -26.55
N ALA A 407 -8.90 17.59 -27.30
CA ALA A 407 -9.35 16.42 -28.04
C ALA A 407 -9.93 15.34 -27.15
N TYR A 408 -9.24 15.00 -26.04
CA TYR A 408 -9.70 14.01 -25.08
C TYR A 408 -11.07 14.35 -24.50
N ILE A 409 -11.26 15.60 -24.03
CA ILE A 409 -12.55 16.06 -23.47
C ILE A 409 -13.64 16.07 -24.55
N LYS A 410 -13.32 16.58 -25.74
CA LYS A 410 -14.27 16.62 -26.87
C LYS A 410 -14.74 15.21 -27.23
N ASP A 411 -13.83 14.25 -27.40
CA ASP A 411 -14.17 12.87 -27.77
C ASP A 411 -15.06 12.21 -26.71
N LYS A 412 -14.74 12.39 -25.42
CA LYS A 412 -15.55 11.84 -24.32
C LYS A 412 -16.94 12.47 -24.23
N THR A 413 -17.03 13.78 -24.36
CA THR A 413 -18.31 14.51 -24.26
C THR A 413 -19.18 14.29 -25.52
N VAL A 414 -18.60 14.30 -26.72
CA VAL A 414 -19.30 13.99 -27.97
C VAL A 414 -19.85 12.57 -27.93
N ALA A 415 -19.07 11.59 -27.49
CA ALA A 415 -19.51 10.19 -27.38
C ALA A 415 -20.68 10.02 -26.37
N ALA A 416 -20.72 10.83 -25.29
CA ALA A 416 -21.82 10.83 -24.34
C ALA A 416 -23.07 11.52 -24.89
N VAL A 417 -22.92 12.63 -25.61
CA VAL A 417 -24.04 13.39 -26.21
C VAL A 417 -24.62 12.66 -27.43
N SER A 418 -23.79 12.07 -28.31
CA SER A 418 -24.23 11.38 -29.52
C SER A 418 -25.10 10.15 -29.23
N LYS A 419 -24.94 9.52 -28.07
CA LYS A 419 -25.81 8.42 -27.63
C LYS A 419 -27.20 8.88 -27.14
N GLY A 420 -27.47 10.20 -27.08
CA GLY A 420 -28.76 10.77 -26.67
C GLY A 420 -29.21 10.42 -25.23
N SER A 421 -28.36 9.79 -24.46
CA SER A 421 -28.69 9.31 -23.13
C SER A 421 -28.27 10.31 -22.04
N LEU A 422 -29.26 10.84 -21.32
CA LEU A 422 -29.04 11.71 -20.16
C LEU A 422 -28.21 11.02 -19.07
N LEU A 423 -28.36 9.70 -18.96
CA LEU A 423 -27.60 8.86 -18.05
C LEU A 423 -26.11 8.82 -18.43
N SER A 424 -25.77 8.85 -19.73
CA SER A 424 -24.36 8.86 -20.17
C SER A 424 -23.63 10.14 -19.74
N LEU A 425 -24.32 11.28 -19.71
CA LEU A 425 -23.73 12.55 -19.22
C LEU A 425 -23.52 12.55 -17.71
N ALA A 426 -24.51 12.06 -16.95
CA ALA A 426 -24.38 11.89 -15.50
C ALA A 426 -23.25 10.90 -15.16
N MET A 427 -23.16 9.79 -15.90
CA MET A 427 -22.13 8.77 -15.71
C MET A 427 -20.73 9.27 -16.08
N LEU A 428 -20.59 10.10 -17.11
CA LEU A 428 -19.31 10.72 -17.46
C LEU A 428 -18.76 11.57 -16.31
N SER A 429 -19.60 12.47 -15.76
CA SER A 429 -19.20 13.33 -14.64
C SER A 429 -19.04 12.54 -13.34
N PHE A 430 -19.89 11.53 -13.10
CA PHE A 430 -19.75 10.61 -11.97
C PHE A 430 -18.39 9.91 -12.00
N LEU A 431 -18.05 9.24 -13.12
CA LEU A 431 -16.80 8.50 -13.24
C LEU A 431 -15.57 9.41 -13.14
N ALA A 432 -15.64 10.63 -13.69
CA ALA A 432 -14.56 11.58 -13.59
C ALA A 432 -14.32 12.00 -12.13
N VAL A 433 -15.38 12.40 -11.41
CA VAL A 433 -15.25 12.85 -10.02
C VAL A 433 -14.96 11.69 -9.06
N PHE A 434 -15.58 10.53 -9.27
CA PHE A 434 -15.34 9.35 -8.45
C PHE A 434 -13.89 8.84 -8.60
N ARG A 435 -13.33 8.90 -9.81
CA ARG A 435 -11.94 8.53 -10.04
C ARG A 435 -10.99 9.40 -9.21
N GLU A 436 -11.09 10.73 -9.36
CA GLU A 436 -10.22 11.66 -8.62
C GLU A 436 -10.47 11.59 -7.10
N GLY A 437 -11.74 11.37 -6.71
CA GLY A 437 -12.09 11.13 -5.31
C GLY A 437 -11.53 9.83 -4.75
N ALA A 438 -11.50 8.75 -5.54
CA ALA A 438 -10.89 7.48 -5.12
C ALA A 438 -9.36 7.61 -4.99
N GLU A 439 -8.70 8.30 -5.93
CA GLU A 439 -7.28 8.62 -5.83
C GLU A 439 -6.99 9.46 -4.57
N THR A 440 -7.80 10.49 -4.31
CA THR A 440 -7.72 11.29 -3.08
C THR A 440 -7.82 10.43 -1.81
N VAL A 441 -8.77 9.49 -1.75
CA VAL A 441 -8.96 8.62 -0.57
C VAL A 441 -7.71 7.78 -0.31
N ILE A 442 -7.11 7.20 -1.35
CA ILE A 442 -5.90 6.36 -1.22
C ILE A 442 -4.71 7.22 -0.76
N PHE A 443 -4.53 8.41 -1.34
CA PHE A 443 -3.43 9.31 -0.94
C PHE A 443 -3.62 9.85 0.47
N TYR A 444 -4.84 10.15 0.86
CA TYR A 444 -5.14 10.58 2.24
C TYR A 444 -4.89 9.44 3.22
N GLN A 445 -5.24 8.22 2.87
CA GLN A 445 -4.92 7.07 3.71
C GLN A 445 -3.40 6.94 3.91
N ALA A 446 -2.61 7.11 2.84
CA ALA A 446 -1.15 7.11 2.95
C ALA A 446 -0.61 8.28 3.80
N ILE A 447 -1.24 9.47 3.77
CA ILE A 447 -0.86 10.58 4.67
C ILE A 447 -1.27 10.27 6.11
N PHE A 448 -2.47 9.72 6.34
CA PHE A 448 -2.93 9.35 7.69
C PHE A 448 -1.98 8.37 8.34
N SER A 449 -1.40 7.47 7.56
CA SER A 449 -0.46 6.47 8.03
C SER A 449 0.94 7.05 8.34
N MET A 450 1.38 8.02 7.57
CA MET A 450 2.72 8.66 7.74
C MET A 450 2.72 9.78 8.80
N VAL A 451 1.57 10.13 9.38
CA VAL A 451 1.45 11.22 10.36
C VAL A 451 1.37 10.68 11.77
N SER A 452 2.51 10.65 12.44
CA SER A 452 2.58 10.41 13.87
C SER A 452 1.98 11.61 14.64
N GLY A 453 0.91 11.40 15.40
CA GLY A 453 0.31 12.39 16.29
C GLY A 453 -1.05 12.94 15.83
N SER A 454 -1.25 14.28 15.89
CA SER A 454 -2.55 14.88 15.61
C SER A 454 -2.89 14.93 14.12
N THR A 455 -3.96 14.26 13.73
CA THR A 455 -4.50 14.29 12.35
C THR A 455 -5.25 15.59 12.02
N SER A 456 -5.35 16.53 12.96
CA SER A 456 -6.06 17.81 12.75
C SER A 456 -5.50 18.62 11.59
N GLY A 457 -4.18 18.56 11.36
CA GLY A 457 -3.53 19.20 10.22
C GLY A 457 -4.06 18.73 8.88
N ILE A 458 -4.33 17.42 8.73
CA ILE A 458 -4.87 16.82 7.50
C ILE A 458 -6.26 17.42 7.21
N TRP A 459 -7.12 17.48 8.21
CA TRP A 459 -8.49 18.00 8.05
C TRP A 459 -8.51 19.50 7.75
N TRP A 460 -7.64 20.29 8.38
CA TRP A 460 -7.50 21.70 8.05
C TRP A 460 -6.93 21.92 6.65
N GLY A 461 -5.95 21.11 6.23
CA GLY A 461 -5.43 21.14 4.87
C GLY A 461 -6.51 20.83 3.84
N ALA A 462 -7.31 19.78 4.08
CA ALA A 462 -8.46 19.43 3.26
C ALA A 462 -9.51 20.55 3.17
N ALA A 463 -9.88 21.13 4.31
CA ALA A 463 -10.86 22.22 4.36
C ALA A 463 -10.39 23.44 3.57
N CYS A 464 -9.14 23.86 3.75
CA CYS A 464 -8.56 24.98 3.00
C CYS A 464 -8.50 24.68 1.49
N ALA A 465 -8.09 23.48 1.09
CA ALA A 465 -8.10 23.07 -0.32
C ALA A 465 -9.51 23.10 -0.92
N ALA A 466 -10.51 22.58 -0.19
CA ALA A 466 -11.90 22.59 -0.64
C ALA A 466 -12.42 24.02 -0.85
N VAL A 467 -12.11 24.95 0.04
CA VAL A 467 -12.47 26.37 -0.13
C VAL A 467 -11.83 26.97 -1.38
N VAL A 468 -10.53 26.71 -1.60
CA VAL A 468 -9.82 27.18 -2.80
C VAL A 468 -10.43 26.58 -4.07
N LEU A 469 -10.77 25.29 -4.08
CA LEU A 469 -11.41 24.61 -5.21
C LEU A 469 -12.78 25.22 -5.56
N VAL A 470 -13.59 25.54 -4.54
CA VAL A 470 -14.88 26.24 -4.76
C VAL A 470 -14.66 27.62 -5.38
N ILE A 471 -13.69 28.39 -4.89
CA ILE A 471 -13.35 29.70 -5.46
C ILE A 471 -12.90 29.55 -6.91
N VAL A 472 -12.01 28.62 -7.21
CA VAL A 472 -11.51 28.35 -8.58
C VAL A 472 -12.65 27.93 -9.49
N PHE A 473 -13.55 27.05 -9.04
CA PHE A 473 -14.71 26.65 -9.83
C PHE A 473 -15.64 27.83 -10.16
N LEU A 474 -15.92 28.68 -9.17
CA LEU A 474 -16.73 29.89 -9.39
C LEU A 474 -16.04 30.88 -10.35
N LEU A 475 -14.73 31.07 -10.22
CA LEU A 475 -13.97 31.92 -11.14
C LEU A 475 -14.02 31.38 -12.59
N ILE A 476 -13.79 30.10 -12.81
CA ILE A 476 -13.87 29.48 -14.15
C ILE A 476 -15.29 29.61 -14.72
N ARG A 477 -16.33 29.51 -13.87
CA ARG A 477 -17.71 29.59 -14.31
C ARG A 477 -18.17 31.03 -14.58
N CYS A 478 -17.72 32.00 -13.79
CA CYS A 478 -18.17 33.41 -13.89
C CYS A 478 -17.30 34.25 -14.82
N THR A 479 -16.06 33.87 -15.02
CA THR A 479 -15.11 34.59 -15.88
C THR A 479 -14.64 33.65 -16.99
N SER A 480 -14.47 34.16 -18.24
CA SER A 480 -13.91 33.38 -19.35
C SER A 480 -12.39 33.20 -19.21
N VAL A 481 -11.90 32.96 -17.98
CA VAL A 481 -10.47 32.77 -17.72
C VAL A 481 -10.03 31.42 -18.30
N ASN A 482 -9.10 31.47 -19.23
CA ASN A 482 -8.42 30.28 -19.73
C ASN A 482 -7.36 29.85 -18.73
N MET A 483 -7.55 28.69 -18.09
CA MET A 483 -6.57 28.12 -17.18
C MET A 483 -5.33 27.70 -17.99
N PRO A 484 -4.10 28.01 -17.55
CA PRO A 484 -2.88 27.59 -18.21
C PRO A 484 -2.64 26.09 -17.97
N ILE A 485 -3.30 25.23 -18.74
CA ILE A 485 -3.33 23.77 -18.62
C ILE A 485 -1.92 23.17 -18.60
N ARG A 486 -1.04 23.66 -19.47
CA ARG A 486 0.31 23.10 -19.62
C ARG A 486 1.20 23.30 -18.39
N PRO A 487 1.40 24.51 -17.85
CA PRO A 487 2.18 24.70 -16.62
C PRO A 487 1.61 23.91 -15.44
N PHE A 488 0.28 23.86 -15.32
CA PHE A 488 -0.39 23.09 -14.28
C PHE A 488 0.00 21.61 -14.36
N PHE A 489 -0.15 20.95 -15.51
CA PHE A 489 0.19 19.53 -15.66
C PHE A 489 1.67 19.24 -15.48
N ILE A 490 2.57 20.13 -15.87
CA ILE A 490 4.01 19.93 -15.65
C ILE A 490 4.34 20.00 -14.16
N VAL A 491 3.87 21.03 -13.47
CA VAL A 491 4.16 21.22 -12.03
C VAL A 491 3.59 20.07 -11.22
N THR A 492 2.35 19.67 -11.48
CA THR A 492 1.72 18.56 -10.76
C THR A 492 2.38 17.21 -11.07
N SER A 493 2.81 16.98 -12.31
CA SER A 493 3.55 15.76 -12.67
C SER A 493 4.91 15.67 -11.98
N VAL A 494 5.64 16.78 -11.86
CA VAL A 494 6.91 16.82 -11.11
C VAL A 494 6.66 16.53 -9.63
N PHE A 495 5.63 17.15 -9.05
CA PHE A 495 5.28 16.91 -7.66
C PHE A 495 4.92 15.43 -7.40
N MET A 496 4.10 14.82 -8.27
CA MET A 496 3.79 13.38 -8.18
C MET A 496 5.03 12.51 -8.31
N ALA A 497 5.94 12.87 -9.22
CA ALA A 497 7.19 12.15 -9.41
C ALA A 497 8.04 12.11 -8.12
N VAL A 498 8.05 13.21 -7.37
CA VAL A 498 8.71 13.28 -6.06
C VAL A 498 7.98 12.40 -5.04
N LEU A 499 6.64 12.47 -5.00
CA LEU A 499 5.85 11.64 -4.08
C LEU A 499 6.00 10.13 -4.35
N VAL A 500 6.17 9.71 -5.60
CA VAL A 500 6.46 8.30 -5.95
C VAL A 500 7.71 7.81 -5.22
N VAL A 501 8.79 8.62 -5.22
CA VAL A 501 10.05 8.26 -4.56
C VAL A 501 9.88 8.24 -3.04
N ILE A 502 9.16 9.21 -2.47
CA ILE A 502 8.88 9.29 -1.03
C ILE A 502 8.06 8.06 -0.57
N PHE A 503 6.97 7.75 -1.27
CA PHE A 503 6.11 6.62 -0.92
C PHE A 503 6.77 5.26 -1.16
N ALA A 504 7.73 5.18 -2.10
CA ALA A 504 8.54 3.98 -2.29
C ALA A 504 9.37 3.65 -1.04
N GLY A 505 10.02 4.65 -0.47
CA GLY A 505 10.82 4.49 0.75
C GLY A 505 9.96 4.28 1.98
N GLY A 506 8.98 5.16 2.22
CA GLY A 506 8.09 5.08 3.38
C GLY A 506 7.27 3.79 3.42
N GLY A 507 6.76 3.34 2.25
CA GLY A 507 6.00 2.10 2.18
C GLY A 507 6.82 0.85 2.54
N VAL A 508 8.07 0.76 2.07
CA VAL A 508 8.96 -0.35 2.44
C VAL A 508 9.40 -0.24 3.90
N HIS A 509 9.63 0.97 4.39
CA HIS A 509 9.98 1.20 5.79
C HIS A 509 8.86 0.73 6.73
N ALA A 510 7.62 1.11 6.49
CA ALA A 510 6.48 0.65 7.27
C ALA A 510 6.33 -0.89 7.27
N LEU A 511 6.63 -1.56 6.15
CA LEU A 511 6.68 -3.03 6.11
C LEU A 511 7.82 -3.61 6.95
N ILE A 512 8.95 -2.92 7.05
CA ILE A 512 10.08 -3.32 7.90
C ILE A 512 9.73 -3.10 9.39
N GLU A 513 9.05 -2.02 9.74
CA GLU A 513 8.60 -1.73 11.10
C GLU A 513 7.52 -2.71 11.57
N GLY A 514 6.61 -3.09 10.67
CA GLY A 514 5.61 -4.11 10.92
C GLY A 514 6.14 -5.55 10.95
N ASP A 515 7.46 -5.76 10.83
CA ASP A 515 8.12 -7.08 10.74
C ASP A 515 7.64 -7.96 9.58
N ALA A 516 7.01 -7.36 8.55
CA ALA A 516 6.61 -8.07 7.34
C ALA A 516 7.80 -8.31 6.39
N VAL A 517 8.80 -7.46 6.45
CA VAL A 517 10.03 -7.54 5.66
C VAL A 517 11.24 -7.37 6.58
N ASN A 518 12.23 -8.25 6.42
CA ASN A 518 13.50 -8.08 7.12
C ASN A 518 14.26 -6.90 6.52
N GLY A 519 14.75 -5.99 7.35
CA GLY A 519 15.52 -4.83 6.93
C GLY A 519 17.00 -4.99 7.27
N THR A 520 17.88 -4.69 6.32
CA THR A 520 19.33 -4.62 6.54
C THR A 520 19.71 -3.19 6.93
N TYR A 521 19.95 -2.97 8.22
CA TYR A 521 20.27 -1.64 8.76
C TYR A 521 21.63 -1.11 8.26
N LEU A 522 21.65 0.10 7.76
CA LEU A 522 22.84 0.79 7.24
C LEU A 522 23.26 1.90 8.20
N ARG A 523 24.35 1.67 8.96
CA ARG A 523 24.89 2.68 9.88
C ARG A 523 25.33 3.93 9.13
N GLY A 524 24.94 5.10 9.65
CA GLY A 524 25.36 6.40 9.12
C GLY A 524 24.42 7.00 8.07
N VAL A 525 23.34 6.32 7.69
CA VAL A 525 22.28 6.90 6.88
C VAL A 525 21.23 7.51 7.81
N PRO A 526 20.90 8.81 7.64
CA PRO A 526 19.88 9.46 8.49
C PRO A 526 18.48 9.09 8.04
N THR A 527 17.54 9.01 8.97
CA THR A 527 16.10 8.99 8.69
C THR A 527 15.64 10.39 8.24
N SER A 528 14.77 10.41 7.27
CA SER A 528 14.14 11.63 6.78
C SER A 528 12.77 11.33 6.19
N ASP A 529 11.71 11.43 7.01
CA ASP A 529 10.33 11.12 6.63
C ASP A 529 9.86 11.91 5.41
N TRP A 530 10.24 13.19 5.33
CA TRP A 530 9.87 14.06 4.23
C TRP A 530 10.50 13.68 2.88
N LEU A 531 11.61 12.92 2.89
CA LEU A 531 12.22 12.32 1.70
C LEU A 531 11.84 10.83 1.55
N GLY A 532 11.18 10.24 2.54
CA GLY A 532 10.99 8.81 2.64
C GLY A 532 12.30 8.04 2.75
N LEU A 533 13.36 8.68 3.24
CA LEU A 533 14.70 8.11 3.35
C LEU A 533 14.86 7.46 4.72
N TYR A 534 15.18 6.19 4.72
CA TYR A 534 15.37 5.39 5.92
C TYR A 534 16.63 4.54 5.83
N PRO A 535 17.31 4.22 6.96
CA PRO A 535 18.62 3.57 6.97
C PRO A 535 18.56 2.06 6.74
N TYR A 536 17.79 1.62 5.78
CA TYR A 536 17.70 0.21 5.38
C TYR A 536 18.04 0.05 3.89
N ALA A 537 18.81 -1.00 3.57
CA ALA A 537 19.22 -1.26 2.19
C ALA A 537 18.02 -1.43 1.26
N GLU A 538 16.96 -2.07 1.74
CA GLU A 538 15.72 -2.35 1.02
C GLU A 538 14.95 -1.08 0.69
N THR A 539 14.86 -0.13 1.63
CA THR A 539 14.19 1.17 1.41
C THR A 539 14.93 1.99 0.37
N ILE A 540 16.26 2.10 0.50
CA ILE A 540 17.11 2.87 -0.43
C ILE A 540 17.09 2.24 -1.82
N ALA A 541 17.17 0.91 -1.92
CA ALA A 541 17.12 0.21 -3.20
C ALA A 541 15.77 0.44 -3.91
N THR A 542 14.67 0.39 -3.17
CA THR A 542 13.32 0.63 -3.72
C THR A 542 13.15 2.09 -4.16
N GLN A 543 13.64 3.06 -3.37
CA GLN A 543 13.65 4.47 -3.77
C GLN A 543 14.47 4.71 -5.03
N ALA A 544 15.67 4.14 -5.11
CA ALA A 544 16.54 4.26 -6.28
C ALA A 544 15.86 3.66 -7.53
N ALA A 545 15.24 2.49 -7.39
CA ALA A 545 14.49 1.86 -8.46
C ALA A 545 13.30 2.74 -8.92
N ALA A 546 12.51 3.26 -7.98
CA ALA A 546 11.40 4.16 -8.26
C ALA A 546 11.87 5.44 -8.97
N ALA A 547 12.97 6.06 -8.51
CA ALA A 547 13.55 7.24 -9.13
C ALA A 547 14.02 6.97 -10.58
N ILE A 548 14.69 5.84 -10.82
CA ILE A 548 15.12 5.43 -12.17
C ILE A 548 13.91 5.26 -13.09
N VAL A 549 12.85 4.61 -12.63
CA VAL A 549 11.61 4.42 -13.40
C VAL A 549 10.97 5.76 -13.73
N VAL A 550 10.81 6.65 -12.75
CA VAL A 550 10.25 8.00 -12.94
C VAL A 550 11.06 8.81 -13.94
N ILE A 551 12.38 8.85 -13.80
CA ILE A 551 13.27 9.58 -14.72
C ILE A 551 13.15 9.01 -16.15
N THR A 552 13.14 7.69 -16.28
CA THR A 552 13.02 7.02 -17.58
C THR A 552 11.69 7.32 -18.26
N LEU A 553 10.58 7.21 -17.53
CA LEU A 553 9.25 7.51 -18.08
C LEU A 553 9.11 8.97 -18.46
N THR A 554 9.61 9.87 -17.63
CA THR A 554 9.61 11.32 -17.90
C THR A 554 10.45 11.64 -19.14
N ALA A 555 11.65 11.10 -19.26
CA ALA A 555 12.51 11.28 -20.44
C ALA A 555 11.84 10.78 -21.72
N VAL A 556 11.24 9.59 -21.69
CA VAL A 556 10.50 9.02 -22.83
C VAL A 556 9.32 9.92 -23.22
N ALA A 557 8.56 10.43 -22.25
CA ALA A 557 7.43 11.32 -22.50
C ALA A 557 7.87 12.64 -23.16
N LEU A 558 8.94 13.26 -22.64
CA LEU A 558 9.50 14.51 -23.20
C LEU A 558 10.07 14.32 -24.62
N ILE A 559 10.78 13.23 -24.87
CA ILE A 559 11.31 12.90 -26.20
C ILE A 559 10.15 12.71 -27.19
N LYS A 560 9.09 12.02 -26.79
CA LYS A 560 7.91 11.82 -27.63
C LYS A 560 7.21 13.14 -27.95
N GLU A 561 7.04 14.01 -26.98
CA GLU A 561 6.46 15.35 -27.18
C GLU A 561 7.31 16.19 -28.14
N ALA A 562 8.64 16.21 -27.96
CA ALA A 562 9.55 16.93 -28.86
C ALA A 562 9.51 16.41 -30.30
N ARG A 563 9.41 15.09 -30.50
CA ARG A 563 9.24 14.48 -31.83
C ARG A 563 7.92 14.89 -32.50
N THR A 564 6.81 14.85 -31.76
CA THR A 564 5.49 15.25 -32.27
C THR A 564 5.47 16.73 -32.67
N ARG A 565 6.09 17.61 -31.87
CA ARG A 565 6.21 19.04 -32.21
C ARG A 565 7.02 19.27 -33.50
N ARG A 566 8.13 18.57 -33.69
CA ARG A 566 8.93 18.67 -34.93
C ARG A 566 8.16 18.19 -36.15
N GLN A 567 7.36 17.12 -36.03
CA GLN A 567 6.52 16.62 -37.11
C GLN A 567 5.39 17.58 -37.49
N LEU A 568 4.83 18.31 -36.50
CA LEU A 568 3.79 19.32 -36.77
C LEU A 568 4.38 20.59 -37.41
N ALA A 569 5.55 21.04 -36.94
CA ALA A 569 6.25 22.20 -37.54
C ALA A 569 6.64 21.95 -39.02
N GLY A 570 7.13 20.77 -39.37
CA GLY A 570 7.46 20.42 -40.76
C GLY A 570 6.25 20.21 -41.66
N LYS A 571 5.02 20.09 -41.13
CA LYS A 571 3.78 20.05 -41.92
C LYS A 571 3.17 21.43 -42.19
N THR A 572 3.59 22.46 -41.47
CA THR A 572 3.14 23.85 -41.67
C THR A 572 4.03 24.62 -42.67
N GLU A 573 5.21 24.06 -42.99
CA GLU A 573 6.13 24.66 -44.01
C GLU A 573 5.97 24.09 -45.43
N ASN A 574 5.14 23.04 -45.59
CA ASN A 574 4.72 22.50 -46.88
C ASN A 574 3.22 22.77 -47.13
#